data_d0a7206356d03d297eada2a0966dd828
#
_entry.id   d0a7206356d03d297eada2a0966dd828
#
_cell.length_a   1.000
_cell.length_b   1.000
_cell.length_c   1.000
_cell.angle_alpha   90.00
_cell.angle_beta   90.00
_cell.angle_gamma   90.00
#
_symmetry.space_group_name_H-M   'P 1'
#
loop_
_entity.id
_entity.type
_entity.pdbx_description
1 polymer ?
#
loop_
_entity_poly.entity_id
_entity_poly.type
_entity_poly.pdbx_seq_one_letter_code
_entity_poly.pdbx_strand_id
1 'polypeptide(L)'
;MRTFRLSSTQMKQRIGSRFAKTVLVALLTLPASGFAKDDALSRDDALWLERVTYGLDTATVQRFRELGRRRFLDEQLAGRNDRLPEAIQSQIDALDIQRTPVAQLVVDEVAEQKRIKDLDNPEMKKDARKTRNELGNKFAYQATRRELLRAIYSPDQLKEQMVWFWLNHFNVFAQKGYVKFLAGDYVDRAIRPYALGNFRDLVLATLKHPAMLQYLDNAQNATNKINENYARELMELHTLGVDAGYSQKDVQELAHILTGVGIDTKHEPPRLAPRRQDLLLREGLFEFNPNRHDFSDHVLLGQTIRGGGFAEVEHAVDVLVKQPQCARFIAQKLATYFVADEPPPSLVDAMARTFQRSDGDIAAVLRTMFESREFEASLGKKYKDPMHYVVSAVRLAYDGKPIANVHPVVNWLNGQGEPLFGHLTPDGYAMTESAWASSGQMSRRFEIARAIGNGNAGLFNNEDGGPNPPITGFPRLSTRLYFEGVEPYLSKATLAALTQAASPQEWNAFLLASPEFSYR
;
A
#
# COMPACT_ATOMS: atom_id res chain seq x y z
N MET A 1 17.66 64.21 -53.61
CA MET A 1 17.53 64.25 -55.07
C MET A 1 16.31 63.46 -55.45
N ARG A 2 15.38 64.21 -56.07
CA ARG A 2 14.27 63.79 -56.95
C ARG A 2 13.28 62.75 -56.42
N THR A 3 12.11 63.17 -55.92
CA THR A 3 10.89 63.74 -56.56
C THR A 3 10.28 62.88 -57.64
N PHE A 4 9.03 62.47 -57.44
CA PHE A 4 7.82 62.82 -58.20
C PHE A 4 6.73 61.85 -57.82
N ARG A 5 5.65 62.24 -57.15
CA ARG A 5 4.45 62.96 -57.48
C ARG A 5 3.49 62.22 -58.41
N LEU A 6 2.30 61.99 -57.84
CA LEU A 6 0.93 62.33 -58.30
C LEU A 6 0.34 61.39 -59.35
N SER A 7 -0.94 61.10 -59.39
CA SER A 7 -2.19 61.84 -59.15
C SER A 7 -3.35 60.82 -59.15
N SER A 8 -4.28 60.91 -58.27
CA SER A 8 -5.67 61.42 -58.37
C SER A 8 -6.47 60.95 -59.59
N THR A 9 -7.66 60.37 -59.42
CA THR A 9 -8.95 61.03 -59.64
C THR A 9 -10.08 59.98 -59.74
N GLN A 10 -11.06 60.09 -58.85
CA GLN A 10 -12.50 60.04 -59.03
C GLN A 10 -13.12 58.91 -59.90
N MET A 11 -14.22 58.31 -59.61
CA MET A 11 -15.54 58.87 -59.32
C MET A 11 -16.57 57.73 -59.10
N LYS A 12 -17.37 57.88 -58.07
CA LYS A 12 -18.83 57.66 -57.98
C LYS A 12 -19.48 56.31 -58.32
N GLN A 13 -20.11 55.83 -57.35
CA GLN A 13 -21.57 55.65 -57.09
C GLN A 13 -22.15 54.26 -57.18
N ARG A 14 -22.79 53.95 -56.04
CA ARG A 14 -24.14 53.40 -55.85
C ARG A 14 -24.27 51.86 -55.76
N ILE A 15 -24.81 51.54 -54.69
CA ILE A 15 -26.04 50.79 -54.41
C ILE A 15 -25.76 49.70 -53.37
N GLY A 16 -26.48 49.86 -52.26
CA GLY A 16 -26.46 49.03 -51.07
C GLY A 16 -26.97 47.62 -51.31
N SER A 17 -26.49 46.75 -50.46
CA SER A 17 -27.31 45.70 -49.92
C SER A 17 -26.74 45.29 -48.53
N ARG A 18 -27.59 45.32 -47.56
CA ARG A 18 -27.39 44.86 -46.21
C ARG A 18 -27.09 43.36 -46.25
N PHE A 19 -25.86 42.96 -45.95
CA PHE A 19 -25.61 41.59 -45.53
C PHE A 19 -25.43 41.57 -44.02
N ALA A 20 -26.51 41.15 -43.35
CA ALA A 20 -26.45 40.72 -41.98
C ALA A 20 -25.52 39.52 -41.90
N LYS A 21 -24.38 39.66 -41.19
CA LYS A 21 -23.54 38.52 -40.82
C LYS A 21 -24.29 37.75 -39.73
N THR A 22 -25.04 36.74 -40.14
CA THR A 22 -25.51 35.68 -39.24
C THR A 22 -24.30 34.85 -38.89
N VAL A 23 -23.77 35.03 -37.67
CA VAL A 23 -22.81 34.10 -37.08
C VAL A 23 -23.60 32.83 -36.77
N LEU A 24 -23.45 31.85 -37.63
CA LEU A 24 -23.96 30.49 -37.38
C LEU A 24 -23.04 29.87 -36.33
N VAL A 25 -23.45 29.94 -35.07
CA VAL A 25 -22.89 29.12 -34.01
C VAL A 25 -23.32 27.68 -34.34
N ALA A 26 -22.44 26.95 -35.02
CA ALA A 26 -22.57 25.52 -35.15
C ALA A 26 -22.32 24.92 -33.74
N LEU A 27 -23.40 24.69 -33.00
CA LEU A 27 -23.41 23.75 -31.91
C LEU A 27 -22.96 22.41 -32.48
N LEU A 28 -21.71 22.07 -32.28
CA LEU A 28 -21.21 20.70 -32.41
C LEU A 28 -21.89 19.89 -31.28
N THR A 29 -23.12 19.49 -31.52
CA THR A 29 -23.68 18.33 -30.84
C THR A 29 -22.89 17.14 -31.35
N LEU A 30 -21.81 16.77 -30.59
CA LEU A 30 -21.27 15.43 -30.70
C LEU A 30 -22.44 14.48 -30.48
N PRO A 31 -22.64 13.48 -31.37
CA PRO A 31 -23.60 12.44 -31.08
C PRO A 31 -23.13 11.84 -29.75
N ALA A 32 -23.92 11.97 -28.70
CA ALA A 32 -23.87 11.05 -27.59
C ALA A 32 -24.07 9.67 -28.23
N SER A 33 -22.97 8.98 -28.52
CA SER A 33 -22.98 7.59 -28.90
C SER A 33 -23.77 6.93 -27.77
N GLY A 34 -25.00 6.52 -28.05
CA GLY A 34 -25.86 5.88 -27.07
C GLY A 34 -25.17 4.59 -26.65
N PHE A 35 -24.33 4.66 -25.62
CA PHE A 35 -24.00 3.49 -24.84
C PHE A 35 -25.30 3.05 -24.22
N ALA A 36 -25.70 1.82 -24.51
CA ALA A 36 -26.93 1.28 -23.97
C ALA A 36 -26.86 1.39 -22.44
N LYS A 37 -27.89 1.99 -21.85
CA LYS A 37 -28.02 2.16 -20.39
C LYS A 37 -28.02 0.82 -19.66
N ASP A 38 -28.19 -0.28 -20.40
CA ASP A 38 -28.20 -1.67 -19.92
C ASP A 38 -26.80 -2.23 -19.57
N ASP A 39 -25.70 -1.53 -19.99
CA ASP A 39 -24.33 -1.98 -19.70
C ASP A 39 -23.72 -1.33 -18.44
N ALA A 40 -24.35 -0.33 -17.83
CA ALA A 40 -23.85 0.30 -16.62
C ALA A 40 -23.96 -0.63 -15.41
N LEU A 41 -22.95 -0.60 -14.54
CA LEU A 41 -23.03 -1.26 -13.22
C LEU A 41 -24.17 -0.61 -12.41
N SER A 42 -24.78 -1.39 -11.53
CA SER A 42 -25.60 -0.77 -10.48
C SER A 42 -24.73 0.14 -9.61
N ARG A 43 -25.32 1.18 -9.00
CA ARG A 43 -24.62 2.04 -8.06
C ARG A 43 -23.90 1.23 -6.97
N ASP A 44 -24.58 0.24 -6.41
CA ASP A 44 -24.07 -0.58 -5.32
C ASP A 44 -22.95 -1.53 -5.79
N ASP A 45 -23.01 -2.06 -7.02
CA ASP A 45 -21.92 -2.88 -7.57
C ASP A 45 -20.68 -2.04 -7.88
N ALA A 46 -20.84 -0.81 -8.38
CA ALA A 46 -19.74 0.09 -8.63
C ALA A 46 -19.02 0.47 -7.32
N LEU A 47 -19.76 0.84 -6.29
CA LEU A 47 -19.21 1.16 -4.96
C LEU A 47 -18.62 -0.07 -4.26
N TRP A 48 -19.22 -1.25 -4.48
CA TRP A 48 -18.70 -2.50 -3.96
C TRP A 48 -17.33 -2.83 -4.57
N LEU A 49 -17.16 -2.65 -5.89
CA LEU A 49 -15.88 -2.81 -6.58
C LEU A 49 -14.84 -1.80 -6.07
N GLU A 50 -15.22 -0.51 -5.93
CA GLU A 50 -14.36 0.52 -5.35
C GLU A 50 -13.84 0.15 -3.95
N ARG A 51 -14.63 -0.60 -3.16
CA ARG A 51 -14.25 -1.03 -1.82
C ARG A 51 -13.36 -2.27 -1.80
N VAL A 52 -13.64 -3.27 -2.64
CA VAL A 52 -12.93 -4.55 -2.68
C VAL A 52 -11.61 -4.44 -3.47
N THR A 53 -11.49 -3.41 -4.31
CA THR A 53 -10.30 -3.15 -5.13
C THR A 53 -9.71 -1.77 -4.81
N TYR A 54 -8.55 -1.45 -5.36
CA TYR A 54 -8.00 -0.09 -5.36
C TYR A 54 -8.67 0.83 -6.40
N GLY A 55 -9.97 0.68 -6.65
CA GLY A 55 -10.69 1.45 -7.65
C GLY A 55 -10.81 0.75 -9.00
N LEU A 56 -11.50 1.41 -9.91
CA LEU A 56 -11.95 0.82 -11.17
C LEU A 56 -10.93 0.96 -12.28
N ASP A 57 -10.82 -0.08 -13.09
CA ASP A 57 -10.31 -0.08 -14.45
C ASP A 57 -11.18 -1.00 -15.32
N THR A 58 -11.02 -0.91 -16.63
CA THR A 58 -11.83 -1.69 -17.58
C THR A 58 -11.69 -3.19 -17.36
N ALA A 59 -10.48 -3.68 -17.06
CA ALA A 59 -10.23 -5.10 -16.84
C ALA A 59 -10.98 -5.63 -15.60
N THR A 60 -10.97 -4.87 -14.50
CA THR A 60 -11.68 -5.20 -13.27
C THR A 60 -13.20 -5.23 -13.48
N VAL A 61 -13.77 -4.23 -14.16
CA VAL A 61 -15.20 -4.15 -14.46
C VAL A 61 -15.64 -5.31 -15.38
N GLN A 62 -14.85 -5.61 -16.41
CA GLN A 62 -15.12 -6.75 -17.30
C GLN A 62 -15.09 -8.07 -16.53
N ARG A 63 -14.06 -8.28 -15.70
CA ARG A 63 -13.95 -9.51 -14.89
C ARG A 63 -15.11 -9.68 -13.93
N PHE A 64 -15.53 -8.59 -13.29
CA PHE A 64 -16.71 -8.60 -12.42
C PHE A 64 -18.00 -8.97 -13.17
N ARG A 65 -18.20 -8.45 -14.38
CA ARG A 65 -19.37 -8.79 -15.22
C ARG A 65 -19.40 -10.26 -15.63
N GLU A 66 -18.23 -10.81 -15.99
CA GLU A 66 -18.10 -12.22 -16.35
C GLU A 66 -18.46 -13.17 -15.20
N LEU A 67 -18.07 -12.82 -14.00
CA LEU A 67 -18.19 -13.68 -12.83
C LEU A 67 -19.46 -13.42 -12.00
N GLY A 68 -19.88 -12.16 -11.94
CA GLY A 68 -20.81 -11.67 -10.91
C GLY A 68 -20.17 -11.55 -9.53
N ARG A 69 -20.79 -10.79 -8.63
CA ARG A 69 -20.25 -10.39 -7.32
C ARG A 69 -19.69 -11.56 -6.50
N ARG A 70 -20.44 -12.66 -6.40
CA ARG A 70 -20.04 -13.81 -5.56
C ARG A 70 -18.76 -14.48 -6.05
N ARG A 71 -18.70 -14.83 -7.34
CA ARG A 71 -17.53 -15.51 -7.90
C ARG A 71 -16.31 -14.59 -7.98
N PHE A 72 -16.54 -13.29 -8.21
CA PHE A 72 -15.48 -12.31 -8.17
C PHE A 72 -14.90 -12.22 -6.75
N LEU A 73 -15.72 -12.18 -5.70
CA LEU A 73 -15.25 -12.22 -4.31
C LEU A 73 -14.47 -13.51 -4.02
N ASP A 74 -14.98 -14.67 -4.50
CA ASP A 74 -14.29 -15.96 -4.33
C ASP A 74 -12.88 -15.93 -4.96
N GLU A 75 -12.76 -15.36 -6.16
CA GLU A 75 -11.48 -15.20 -6.86
C GLU A 75 -10.54 -14.27 -6.09
N GLN A 76 -11.02 -13.11 -5.65
CA GLN A 76 -10.23 -12.13 -4.89
C GLN A 76 -9.77 -12.67 -3.53
N LEU A 77 -10.61 -13.42 -2.82
CA LEU A 77 -10.25 -14.05 -1.55
C LEU A 77 -9.25 -15.21 -1.73
N ALA A 78 -9.30 -15.89 -2.88
CA ALA A 78 -8.32 -16.92 -3.19
C ALA A 78 -6.92 -16.36 -3.49
N GLY A 79 -6.82 -15.13 -4.04
CA GLY A 79 -5.59 -14.40 -4.28
C GLY A 79 -4.53 -15.17 -5.07
N ARG A 80 -4.95 -15.92 -6.11
CA ARG A 80 -4.07 -16.84 -6.87
C ARG A 80 -3.71 -16.33 -8.25
N ASN A 81 -4.25 -15.20 -8.67
CA ASN A 81 -4.01 -14.62 -9.98
C ASN A 81 -3.08 -13.40 -9.87
N ASP A 82 -1.83 -13.63 -9.52
CA ASP A 82 -0.81 -12.59 -9.37
C ASP A 82 -0.05 -12.25 -10.67
N ARG A 83 -0.57 -12.73 -11.83
CA ARG A 83 0.05 -12.49 -13.14
C ARG A 83 -0.13 -11.04 -13.58
N LEU A 84 0.93 -10.26 -13.45
CA LEU A 84 1.00 -8.89 -13.93
C LEU A 84 1.07 -8.80 -15.47
N PRO A 85 0.65 -7.67 -16.07
CA PRO A 85 0.96 -7.38 -17.46
C PRO A 85 2.46 -7.48 -17.74
N GLU A 86 2.85 -8.06 -18.88
CA GLU A 86 4.25 -8.35 -19.22
C GLU A 86 5.16 -7.12 -19.10
N ALA A 87 4.71 -5.96 -19.55
CA ALA A 87 5.46 -4.71 -19.47
C ALA A 87 5.72 -4.28 -18.01
N ILE A 88 4.82 -4.59 -17.09
CA ILE A 88 4.98 -4.29 -15.65
C ILE A 88 5.87 -5.33 -14.98
N GLN A 89 5.67 -6.61 -15.31
CA GLN A 89 6.53 -7.68 -14.78
C GLN A 89 7.99 -7.45 -15.18
N SER A 90 8.24 -7.09 -16.45
CA SER A 90 9.59 -6.77 -16.94
C SER A 90 10.24 -5.59 -16.18
N GLN A 91 9.46 -4.57 -15.83
CA GLN A 91 9.96 -3.46 -15.01
C GLN A 91 10.34 -3.92 -13.59
N ILE A 92 9.55 -4.80 -12.99
CA ILE A 92 9.83 -5.36 -11.66
C ILE A 92 11.08 -6.24 -11.71
N ASP A 93 11.19 -7.13 -12.70
CA ASP A 93 12.33 -8.06 -12.85
C ASP A 93 13.66 -7.32 -13.11
N ALA A 94 13.58 -6.10 -13.65
CA ALA A 94 14.75 -5.25 -13.86
C ALA A 94 15.30 -4.61 -12.58
N LEU A 95 14.54 -4.60 -11.47
CA LEU A 95 14.96 -3.98 -10.21
C LEU A 95 16.13 -4.75 -9.56
N ASP A 96 17.09 -4.03 -8.98
CA ASP A 96 18.23 -4.64 -8.28
C ASP A 96 17.77 -5.52 -7.11
N ILE A 97 16.70 -5.14 -6.41
CA ILE A 97 16.11 -5.92 -5.31
C ILE A 97 15.65 -7.32 -5.73
N GLN A 98 15.42 -7.59 -7.03
CA GLN A 98 15.06 -8.91 -7.55
C GLN A 98 16.30 -9.75 -7.88
N ARG A 99 17.44 -9.12 -8.08
CA ARG A 99 18.66 -9.77 -8.58
C ARG A 99 19.73 -9.94 -7.50
N THR A 100 19.69 -9.09 -6.45
CA THR A 100 20.72 -9.10 -5.41
C THR A 100 20.24 -9.91 -4.21
N PRO A 101 20.98 -10.95 -3.79
CA PRO A 101 20.64 -11.72 -2.60
C PRO A 101 20.64 -10.83 -1.36
N VAL A 102 19.51 -10.77 -0.66
CA VAL A 102 19.31 -9.90 0.52
C VAL A 102 20.32 -10.20 1.63
N ALA A 103 20.65 -11.48 1.84
CA ALA A 103 21.63 -11.88 2.83
C ALA A 103 23.00 -11.24 2.56
N GLN A 104 23.43 -11.21 1.29
CA GLN A 104 24.70 -10.57 0.90
C GLN A 104 24.65 -9.06 1.13
N LEU A 105 23.53 -8.40 0.76
CA LEU A 105 23.35 -6.96 0.99
C LEU A 105 23.50 -6.58 2.45
N VAL A 106 22.94 -7.35 3.37
CA VAL A 106 23.01 -7.06 4.81
C VAL A 106 24.41 -7.30 5.34
N VAL A 107 25.10 -8.36 4.91
CA VAL A 107 26.48 -8.64 5.29
C VAL A 107 27.41 -7.52 4.82
N ASP A 108 27.28 -7.10 3.56
CA ASP A 108 28.08 -6.02 2.98
C ASP A 108 27.79 -4.68 3.69
N GLU A 109 26.52 -4.44 4.03
CA GLU A 109 26.12 -3.24 4.78
C GLU A 109 26.72 -3.21 6.19
N VAL A 110 26.72 -4.32 6.90
CA VAL A 110 27.31 -4.43 8.25
C VAL A 110 28.83 -4.25 8.18
N ALA A 111 29.49 -4.84 7.17
CA ALA A 111 30.91 -4.67 6.94
C ALA A 111 31.27 -3.21 6.62
N GLU A 112 30.47 -2.56 5.75
CA GLU A 112 30.66 -1.16 5.37
C GLU A 112 30.42 -0.21 6.55
N GLN A 113 29.41 -0.48 7.39
CA GLN A 113 29.21 0.29 8.63
C GLN A 113 30.45 0.25 9.53
N LYS A 114 31.04 -0.95 9.69
CA LYS A 114 32.27 -1.12 10.46
C LYS A 114 33.42 -0.36 9.82
N ARG A 115 33.64 -0.53 8.51
CA ARG A 115 34.69 0.19 7.77
C ARG A 115 34.58 1.71 7.94
N ILE A 116 33.36 2.28 7.81
CA ILE A 116 33.09 3.70 7.99
C ILE A 116 33.38 4.14 9.42
N LYS A 117 33.04 3.30 10.42
CA LYS A 117 33.34 3.62 11.83
C LYS A 117 34.83 3.75 12.07
N ASP A 118 35.64 2.92 11.43
CA ASP A 118 37.09 2.84 11.61
C ASP A 118 37.88 3.86 10.75
N LEU A 119 37.24 4.67 9.90
CA LEU A 119 37.87 5.77 9.17
C LEU A 119 38.30 6.88 10.14
N ASP A 120 39.55 7.38 10.01
CA ASP A 120 40.04 8.50 10.82
C ASP A 120 39.64 9.85 10.23
N ASN A 121 39.62 9.97 8.89
CA ASN A 121 39.33 11.23 8.21
C ASN A 121 37.83 11.57 8.23
N PRO A 122 37.40 12.69 8.83
CA PRO A 122 35.99 13.08 8.95
C PRO A 122 35.27 13.28 7.60
N GLU A 123 35.96 13.86 6.59
CA GLU A 123 35.37 14.09 5.26
C GLU A 123 35.14 12.75 4.53
N MET A 124 36.14 11.87 4.53
CA MET A 124 35.97 10.52 3.97
C MET A 124 34.84 9.76 4.67
N LYS A 125 34.71 9.89 5.98
CA LYS A 125 33.64 9.29 6.77
C LYS A 125 32.25 9.82 6.37
N LYS A 126 32.14 11.13 6.15
CA LYS A 126 30.91 11.79 5.70
C LYS A 126 30.51 11.33 4.29
N ASP A 127 31.46 11.29 3.36
CA ASP A 127 31.22 10.87 1.98
C ASP A 127 30.82 9.39 1.90
N ALA A 128 31.50 8.52 2.63
CA ALA A 128 31.17 7.11 2.71
C ALA A 128 29.75 6.88 3.30
N ARG A 129 29.38 7.64 4.36
CA ARG A 129 28.01 7.60 4.90
C ARG A 129 26.98 8.06 3.89
N LYS A 130 27.27 9.11 3.12
CA LYS A 130 26.38 9.62 2.07
C LYS A 130 26.15 8.55 1.00
N THR A 131 27.22 8.00 0.42
CA THR A 131 27.14 6.94 -0.60
C THR A 131 26.35 5.73 -0.12
N ARG A 132 26.62 5.27 1.11
CA ARG A 132 25.89 4.18 1.75
C ARG A 132 24.40 4.50 1.89
N ASN A 133 24.04 5.71 2.33
CA ASN A 133 22.64 6.12 2.47
C ASN A 133 21.93 6.21 1.13
N GLU A 134 22.60 6.71 0.09
CA GLU A 134 22.06 6.76 -1.28
C GLU A 134 21.76 5.35 -1.80
N LEU A 135 22.68 4.40 -1.60
CA LEU A 135 22.46 3.00 -1.96
C LEU A 135 21.23 2.41 -1.24
N GLY A 136 21.17 2.56 0.08
CA GLY A 136 20.03 2.05 0.84
C GLY A 136 18.68 2.71 0.45
N ASN A 137 18.71 4.03 0.18
CA ASN A 137 17.50 4.73 -0.30
C ASN A 137 17.08 4.22 -1.69
N LYS A 138 18.01 3.86 -2.56
CA LYS A 138 17.72 3.22 -3.85
C LYS A 138 16.97 1.90 -3.65
N PHE A 139 17.43 1.04 -2.74
CA PHE A 139 16.77 -0.25 -2.45
C PHE A 139 15.36 -0.05 -1.85
N ALA A 140 15.20 0.87 -0.89
CA ALA A 140 13.89 1.19 -0.32
C ALA A 140 12.93 1.76 -1.38
N TYR A 141 13.44 2.63 -2.28
CA TYR A 141 12.66 3.14 -3.40
C TYR A 141 12.22 2.03 -4.36
N GLN A 142 13.13 1.12 -4.71
CA GLN A 142 12.79 -0.01 -5.60
C GLN A 142 11.74 -0.93 -4.95
N ALA A 143 11.79 -1.15 -3.63
CA ALA A 143 10.75 -1.86 -2.91
C ALA A 143 9.40 -1.13 -3.02
N THR A 144 9.38 0.18 -2.77
CA THR A 144 8.18 1.03 -2.92
C THR A 144 7.65 0.99 -4.35
N ARG A 145 8.52 1.13 -5.36
CA ARG A 145 8.15 1.06 -6.78
C ARG A 145 7.45 -0.25 -7.13
N ARG A 146 8.00 -1.37 -6.69
CA ARG A 146 7.43 -2.68 -6.93
C ARG A 146 6.03 -2.82 -6.32
N GLU A 147 5.85 -2.43 -5.06
CA GLU A 147 4.56 -2.52 -4.38
C GLU A 147 3.50 -1.61 -5.04
N LEU A 148 3.88 -0.40 -5.46
CA LEU A 148 2.97 0.50 -6.19
C LEU A 148 2.59 -0.05 -7.57
N LEU A 149 3.52 -0.63 -8.31
CA LEU A 149 3.22 -1.27 -9.59
C LEU A 149 2.25 -2.45 -9.40
N ARG A 150 2.42 -3.26 -8.35
CA ARG A 150 1.49 -4.34 -8.01
C ARG A 150 0.12 -3.79 -7.62
N ALA A 151 0.04 -2.80 -6.75
CA ALA A 151 -1.23 -2.18 -6.35
C ALA A 151 -2.02 -1.62 -7.53
N ILE A 152 -1.33 -1.04 -8.53
CA ILE A 152 -1.97 -0.48 -9.72
C ILE A 152 -2.42 -1.57 -10.70
N TYR A 153 -1.60 -2.61 -10.94
CA TYR A 153 -1.78 -3.51 -12.09
C TYR A 153 -2.12 -4.96 -11.75
N SER A 154 -2.01 -5.38 -10.50
CA SER A 154 -2.38 -6.75 -10.12
C SER A 154 -3.87 -7.00 -10.35
N PRO A 155 -4.28 -8.15 -10.92
CA PRO A 155 -5.68 -8.54 -10.96
C PRO A 155 -6.21 -8.98 -9.58
N ASP A 156 -5.33 -9.40 -8.66
CA ASP A 156 -5.68 -9.77 -7.27
C ASP A 156 -5.69 -8.52 -6.37
N GLN A 157 -6.61 -7.60 -6.65
CA GLN A 157 -6.67 -6.28 -6.02
C GLN A 157 -6.91 -6.35 -4.49
N LEU A 158 -7.74 -7.27 -4.04
CA LEU A 158 -7.96 -7.47 -2.60
C LEU A 158 -6.68 -7.95 -1.90
N LYS A 159 -5.91 -8.84 -2.53
CA LYS A 159 -4.61 -9.26 -2.00
C LYS A 159 -3.65 -8.08 -1.85
N GLU A 160 -3.60 -7.18 -2.85
CA GLU A 160 -2.75 -5.98 -2.75
C GLU A 160 -3.21 -5.02 -1.63
N GLN A 161 -4.51 -4.84 -1.42
CA GLN A 161 -5.01 -4.09 -0.27
C GLN A 161 -4.64 -4.77 1.06
N MET A 162 -4.72 -6.10 1.13
CA MET A 162 -4.33 -6.85 2.33
C MET A 162 -2.83 -6.83 2.57
N VAL A 163 -2.00 -6.84 1.52
CA VAL A 163 -0.54 -6.64 1.64
C VAL A 163 -0.25 -5.26 2.25
N TRP A 164 -0.91 -4.20 1.77
CA TRP A 164 -0.78 -2.86 2.35
C TRP A 164 -1.28 -2.80 3.79
N PHE A 165 -2.45 -3.38 4.08
CA PHE A 165 -3.01 -3.44 5.42
C PHE A 165 -2.06 -4.11 6.42
N TRP A 166 -1.49 -5.28 6.06
CA TRP A 166 -0.56 -6.00 6.91
C TRP A 166 0.82 -5.33 7.00
N LEU A 167 1.28 -4.70 5.93
CA LEU A 167 2.50 -3.89 5.97
C LEU A 167 2.37 -2.70 6.93
N ASN A 168 1.17 -2.12 6.99
CA ASN A 168 0.85 -1.06 7.95
C ASN A 168 0.69 -1.59 9.38
N HIS A 169 0.05 -2.75 9.55
CA HIS A 169 -0.16 -3.40 10.85
C HIS A 169 1.14 -3.93 11.48
N PHE A 170 2.01 -4.53 10.70
CA PHE A 170 3.34 -4.99 11.07
C PHE A 170 4.40 -4.02 10.53
N ASN A 171 4.22 -2.75 10.85
CA ASN A 171 5.05 -1.68 10.31
C ASN A 171 6.54 -1.89 10.60
N VAL A 172 7.38 -1.51 9.63
CA VAL A 172 8.82 -1.39 9.79
C VAL A 172 9.31 -0.06 9.20
N PHE A 173 10.18 0.65 9.92
CA PHE A 173 10.70 1.93 9.49
C PHE A 173 12.00 1.77 8.71
N ALA A 174 12.01 2.12 7.43
CA ALA A 174 13.16 1.91 6.54
C ALA A 174 14.46 2.61 6.99
N GLN A 175 14.36 3.71 7.73
CA GLN A 175 15.56 4.44 8.18
C GLN A 175 16.19 3.86 9.47
N LYS A 176 15.60 2.82 10.07
CA LYS A 176 16.17 2.12 11.24
C LYS A 176 17.24 1.13 10.79
N GLY A 177 18.49 1.40 11.11
CA GLY A 177 19.62 0.50 10.82
C GLY A 177 19.75 0.17 9.32
N TYR A 178 19.63 -1.11 8.99
CA TYR A 178 19.69 -1.62 7.61
C TYR A 178 18.32 -2.10 7.08
N VAL A 179 17.20 -1.74 7.72
CA VAL A 179 15.83 -2.12 7.30
C VAL A 179 15.56 -1.73 5.84
N LYS A 180 16.11 -0.61 5.35
CA LYS A 180 15.96 -0.16 3.96
C LYS A 180 16.43 -1.16 2.91
N PHE A 181 17.39 -2.03 3.24
CA PHE A 181 17.83 -3.12 2.36
C PHE A 181 16.93 -4.35 2.46
N LEU A 182 16.17 -4.47 3.54
CA LEU A 182 15.28 -5.58 3.86
C LEU A 182 13.81 -5.32 3.47
N ALA A 183 13.43 -4.06 3.21
CA ALA A 183 12.04 -3.67 3.04
C ALA A 183 11.30 -4.46 1.94
N GLY A 184 11.97 -4.68 0.81
CA GLY A 184 11.40 -5.48 -0.27
C GLY A 184 11.24 -6.96 0.09
N ASP A 185 12.27 -7.57 0.67
CA ASP A 185 12.25 -8.97 1.10
C ASP A 185 11.19 -9.20 2.19
N TYR A 186 11.01 -8.22 3.09
CA TYR A 186 9.98 -8.26 4.13
C TYR A 186 8.57 -8.40 3.57
N VAL A 187 8.23 -7.61 2.56
CA VAL A 187 6.93 -7.74 1.90
C VAL A 187 6.79 -9.08 1.19
N ASP A 188 7.80 -9.50 0.43
CA ASP A 188 7.73 -10.71 -0.39
C ASP A 188 7.70 -12.00 0.42
N ARG A 189 8.42 -12.05 1.57
CA ARG A 189 8.56 -13.29 2.36
C ARG A 189 7.72 -13.33 3.61
N ALA A 190 7.47 -12.19 4.26
CA ALA A 190 6.77 -12.18 5.53
C ALA A 190 5.32 -11.67 5.45
N ILE A 191 4.97 -10.86 4.45
CA ILE A 191 3.63 -10.27 4.35
C ILE A 191 2.81 -10.91 3.23
N ARG A 192 3.27 -10.80 1.99
CA ARG A 192 2.51 -11.17 0.78
C ARG A 192 2.05 -12.63 0.73
N PRO A 193 2.86 -13.64 1.09
CA PRO A 193 2.44 -15.04 1.06
C PRO A 193 1.29 -15.35 2.02
N TYR A 194 1.18 -14.57 3.10
CA TYR A 194 0.24 -14.81 4.20
C TYR A 194 -0.92 -13.81 4.24
N ALA A 195 -0.98 -12.85 3.30
CA ALA A 195 -1.91 -11.72 3.36
C ALA A 195 -3.39 -12.12 3.39
N LEU A 196 -3.76 -13.26 2.80
CA LEU A 196 -5.09 -13.86 2.79
C LEU A 196 -5.11 -15.26 3.43
N GLY A 197 -4.01 -15.65 4.07
CA GLY A 197 -3.82 -16.97 4.67
C GLY A 197 -4.19 -17.04 6.15
N ASN A 198 -3.37 -17.73 6.94
CA ASN A 198 -3.57 -17.88 8.38
C ASN A 198 -2.83 -16.79 9.16
N PHE A 199 -3.50 -16.16 10.11
CA PHE A 199 -2.93 -15.06 10.92
C PHE A 199 -1.74 -15.51 11.77
N ARG A 200 -1.77 -16.72 12.34
CA ARG A 200 -0.64 -17.31 13.07
C ARG A 200 0.63 -17.36 12.22
N ASP A 201 0.49 -17.84 11.01
CA ASP A 201 1.62 -17.98 10.09
C ASP A 201 2.18 -16.62 9.67
N LEU A 202 1.31 -15.63 9.50
CA LEU A 202 1.70 -14.24 9.25
C LEU A 202 2.49 -13.66 10.44
N VAL A 203 2.03 -13.86 11.68
CA VAL A 203 2.74 -13.43 12.90
C VAL A 203 4.12 -14.09 12.97
N LEU A 204 4.22 -15.41 12.75
CA LEU A 204 5.50 -16.12 12.76
C LEU A 204 6.44 -15.66 11.65
N ALA A 205 5.92 -15.42 10.44
CA ALA A 205 6.73 -14.95 9.33
C ALA A 205 7.31 -13.55 9.60
N THR A 206 6.51 -12.64 10.17
CA THR A 206 6.99 -11.30 10.54
C THR A 206 7.97 -11.35 11.72
N LEU A 207 7.72 -12.20 12.70
CA LEU A 207 8.58 -12.42 13.87
C LEU A 207 9.97 -12.95 13.46
N LYS A 208 10.03 -13.87 12.52
CA LYS A 208 11.31 -14.44 12.03
C LYS A 208 12.04 -13.49 11.08
N HIS A 209 11.38 -12.45 10.56
CA HIS A 209 11.99 -11.64 9.52
C HIS A 209 13.00 -10.61 10.08
N PRO A 210 14.22 -10.54 9.49
CA PRO A 210 15.29 -9.63 9.96
C PRO A 210 14.91 -8.16 10.02
N ALA A 211 14.00 -7.68 9.14
CA ALA A 211 13.52 -6.30 9.17
C ALA A 211 12.81 -5.97 10.49
N MET A 212 11.91 -6.83 10.95
CA MET A 212 11.19 -6.67 12.20
C MET A 212 12.13 -6.82 13.41
N LEU A 213 12.99 -7.84 13.40
CA LEU A 213 13.98 -8.07 14.46
C LEU A 213 14.97 -6.91 14.63
N GLN A 214 15.34 -6.25 13.50
CA GLN A 214 16.16 -5.05 13.51
C GLN A 214 15.37 -3.82 13.97
N TYR A 215 14.13 -3.68 13.49
CA TYR A 215 13.31 -2.51 13.79
C TYR A 215 12.92 -2.42 15.26
N LEU A 216 12.51 -3.53 15.87
CA LEU A 216 12.10 -3.61 17.28
C LEU A 216 13.20 -4.10 18.22
N ASP A 217 14.46 -4.11 17.76
CA ASP A 217 15.67 -4.40 18.55
C ASP A 217 15.75 -5.81 19.17
N ASN A 218 14.89 -6.76 18.74
CA ASN A 218 14.96 -8.14 19.25
C ASN A 218 16.24 -8.87 18.86
N ALA A 219 16.87 -8.46 17.77
CA ALA A 219 18.19 -8.99 17.38
C ALA A 219 19.25 -8.89 18.49
N GLN A 220 19.05 -7.99 19.46
CA GLN A 220 19.93 -7.81 20.62
C GLN A 220 19.43 -8.52 21.89
N ASN A 221 18.23 -9.09 21.89
CA ASN A 221 17.60 -9.74 23.04
C ASN A 221 18.33 -11.06 23.40
N ALA A 222 18.77 -11.20 24.64
CA ALA A 222 19.52 -12.35 25.12
C ALA A 222 19.29 -12.56 26.62
N THR A 223 19.47 -13.78 27.12
CA THR A 223 19.22 -14.15 28.52
C THR A 223 19.97 -13.29 29.55
N ASN A 224 21.12 -12.71 29.18
CA ASN A 224 21.89 -11.79 30.02
C ASN A 224 21.62 -10.31 29.73
N LYS A 225 20.76 -9.99 28.76
CA LYS A 225 20.39 -8.63 28.33
C LYS A 225 18.98 -8.65 27.73
N ILE A 226 17.98 -8.76 28.60
CA ILE A 226 16.58 -8.79 28.17
C ILE A 226 16.19 -7.46 27.53
N ASN A 227 15.47 -7.54 26.40
CA ASN A 227 14.87 -6.41 25.71
C ASN A 227 13.38 -6.67 25.51
N GLU A 228 12.55 -5.88 26.20
CA GLU A 228 11.09 -6.03 26.18
C GLU A 228 10.41 -5.40 24.97
N ASN A 229 11.13 -4.59 24.17
CA ASN A 229 10.52 -3.74 23.14
C ASN A 229 9.66 -4.58 22.17
N TYR A 230 10.24 -5.61 21.57
CA TYR A 230 9.48 -6.43 20.63
C TYR A 230 8.36 -7.24 21.31
N ALA A 231 8.59 -7.78 22.50
CA ALA A 231 7.55 -8.49 23.24
C ALA A 231 6.33 -7.61 23.52
N ARG A 232 6.57 -6.36 23.90
CA ARG A 232 5.53 -5.38 24.12
C ARG A 232 4.73 -5.10 22.85
N GLU A 233 5.41 -4.76 21.77
CA GLU A 233 4.74 -4.43 20.49
C GLU A 233 4.00 -5.64 19.91
N LEU A 234 4.54 -6.85 20.08
CA LEU A 234 3.88 -8.08 19.64
C LEU A 234 2.54 -8.29 20.37
N MET A 235 2.46 -7.97 21.66
CA MET A 235 1.22 -8.05 22.43
C MET A 235 0.30 -6.86 22.16
N GLU A 236 0.82 -5.63 22.23
CA GLU A 236 0.03 -4.41 22.20
C GLU A 236 -0.49 -4.06 20.82
N LEU A 237 0.35 -4.15 19.80
CA LEU A 237 0.02 -3.64 18.47
C LEU A 237 -0.21 -4.74 17.44
N HIS A 238 0.42 -5.89 17.60
CA HIS A 238 0.37 -6.93 16.58
C HIS A 238 -0.66 -8.03 16.85
N THR A 239 -1.03 -8.27 18.14
CA THR A 239 -1.94 -9.38 18.46
C THR A 239 -3.12 -9.00 19.35
N LEU A 240 -2.90 -8.59 20.60
CA LEU A 240 -3.98 -8.49 21.59
C LEU A 240 -4.69 -7.14 21.63
N GLY A 241 -3.95 -6.06 21.36
CA GLY A 241 -4.39 -4.68 21.61
C GLY A 241 -3.94 -4.16 22.97
N VAL A 242 -3.83 -2.83 23.12
CA VAL A 242 -3.28 -2.15 24.32
C VAL A 242 -4.03 -2.53 25.60
N ASP A 243 -5.37 -2.58 25.56
CA ASP A 243 -6.23 -2.78 26.73
C ASP A 243 -6.69 -4.25 26.90
N ALA A 244 -5.89 -5.23 26.44
CA ALA A 244 -6.29 -6.63 26.39
C ALA A 244 -6.24 -7.36 27.76
N GLY A 245 -5.81 -6.69 28.83
CA GLY A 245 -5.80 -7.22 30.19
C GLY A 245 -4.57 -8.08 30.55
N TYR A 246 -3.53 -8.11 29.70
CA TYR A 246 -2.23 -8.70 30.08
C TYR A 246 -1.47 -7.76 31.04
N SER A 247 -0.55 -8.33 31.80
CA SER A 247 0.26 -7.63 32.79
C SER A 247 1.65 -7.27 32.24
N GLN A 248 2.35 -6.36 32.92
CA GLN A 248 3.77 -6.09 32.65
C GLN A 248 4.61 -7.38 32.81
N LYS A 249 4.19 -8.30 33.71
CA LYS A 249 4.86 -9.59 33.88
C LYS A 249 4.73 -10.44 32.60
N ASP A 250 3.56 -10.47 31.97
CA ASP A 250 3.38 -11.21 30.68
C ASP A 250 4.31 -10.68 29.59
N VAL A 251 4.53 -9.37 29.52
CA VAL A 251 5.48 -8.76 28.57
C VAL A 251 6.92 -9.22 28.88
N GLN A 252 7.30 -9.26 30.16
CA GLN A 252 8.61 -9.75 30.57
C GLN A 252 8.82 -11.23 30.26
N GLU A 253 7.83 -12.07 30.58
CA GLU A 253 7.88 -13.51 30.28
C GLU A 253 8.01 -13.75 28.75
N LEU A 254 7.24 -13.00 27.93
CA LEU A 254 7.38 -13.08 26.48
C LEU A 254 8.76 -12.60 26.01
N ALA A 255 9.33 -11.56 26.61
CA ALA A 255 10.67 -11.09 26.29
C ALA A 255 11.74 -12.16 26.60
N HIS A 256 11.60 -12.90 27.69
CA HIS A 256 12.45 -14.05 28.01
C HIS A 256 12.33 -15.15 26.95
N ILE A 257 11.09 -15.53 26.58
CA ILE A 257 10.81 -16.52 25.52
C ILE A 257 11.44 -16.11 24.19
N LEU A 258 11.42 -14.80 23.84
CA LEU A 258 12.00 -14.28 22.61
C LEU A 258 13.52 -14.12 22.63
N THR A 259 14.20 -14.45 23.75
CA THR A 259 15.67 -14.45 23.80
C THR A 259 16.26 -15.44 22.79
N GLY A 260 17.40 -15.11 22.21
CA GLY A 260 18.05 -15.95 21.21
C GLY A 260 17.49 -15.82 19.79
N VAL A 261 16.27 -15.29 19.62
CA VAL A 261 15.71 -14.94 18.30
C VAL A 261 16.45 -13.72 17.78
N GLY A 262 17.14 -13.86 16.66
CA GLY A 262 18.04 -12.81 16.18
C GLY A 262 18.38 -12.91 14.69
N ILE A 263 19.46 -12.22 14.33
CA ILE A 263 19.92 -12.06 12.94
C ILE A 263 21.38 -12.53 12.84
N ASP A 264 21.62 -13.44 11.92
CA ASP A 264 22.96 -13.85 11.52
C ASP A 264 23.52 -12.93 10.44
N THR A 265 24.39 -12.02 10.84
CA THR A 265 25.08 -11.11 9.92
C THR A 265 26.51 -11.56 9.58
N LYS A 266 26.98 -12.66 10.18
CA LYS A 266 28.35 -13.15 10.02
C LYS A 266 28.47 -14.39 9.16
N HIS A 267 27.36 -15.12 8.97
CA HIS A 267 27.31 -16.44 8.35
C HIS A 267 28.24 -17.50 8.98
N GLU A 268 28.72 -17.23 10.20
CA GLU A 268 29.53 -18.14 10.98
C GLU A 268 28.66 -18.80 12.05
N PRO A 269 28.58 -20.13 12.14
CA PRO A 269 27.82 -20.81 13.17
C PRO A 269 28.44 -20.49 14.55
N PRO A 270 27.60 -20.22 15.58
CA PRO A 270 28.10 -20.03 16.93
C PRO A 270 28.73 -21.32 17.46
N ARG A 271 29.75 -21.19 18.30
CA ARG A 271 30.30 -22.35 19.02
C ARG A 271 29.29 -22.80 20.06
N LEU A 272 28.74 -24.02 19.88
CA LEU A 272 27.70 -24.58 20.72
C LEU A 272 28.20 -25.82 21.47
N ALA A 273 27.73 -25.98 22.71
CA ALA A 273 27.86 -27.25 23.41
C ALA A 273 27.08 -28.34 22.64
N PRO A 274 27.53 -29.63 22.64
CA PRO A 274 26.89 -30.68 21.85
C PRO A 274 25.36 -30.78 22.04
N ARG A 275 24.87 -30.65 23.28
CA ARG A 275 23.44 -30.70 23.63
C ARG A 275 22.59 -29.53 23.05
N ARG A 276 23.22 -28.48 22.53
CA ARG A 276 22.55 -27.30 21.97
C ARG A 276 22.69 -27.21 20.46
N GLN A 277 23.42 -28.09 19.81
CA GLN A 277 23.65 -28.04 18.37
C GLN A 277 22.36 -28.24 17.58
N ASP A 278 21.52 -29.18 17.99
CA ASP A 278 20.24 -29.49 17.32
C ASP A 278 19.17 -28.41 17.54
N LEU A 279 19.40 -27.47 18.47
CA LEU A 279 18.48 -26.37 18.74
C LEU A 279 18.80 -25.10 17.92
N LEU A 280 19.93 -25.05 17.23
CA LEU A 280 20.28 -23.94 16.36
C LEU A 280 19.41 -23.98 15.10
N LEU A 281 18.64 -22.89 14.86
CA LEU A 281 17.90 -22.72 13.62
C LEU A 281 18.50 -21.56 12.83
N ARG A 282 18.67 -21.74 11.52
CA ARG A 282 19.17 -20.71 10.61
C ARG A 282 18.43 -20.80 9.29
N GLU A 283 17.79 -19.71 8.87
CA GLU A 283 17.05 -19.58 7.62
C GLU A 283 17.40 -18.23 6.99
N GLY A 284 18.29 -18.22 6.02
CA GLY A 284 18.81 -16.97 5.45
C GLY A 284 19.52 -16.12 6.51
N LEU A 285 18.99 -14.96 6.82
CA LEU A 285 19.50 -14.08 7.89
C LEU A 285 18.88 -14.35 9.27
N PHE A 286 17.80 -15.11 9.35
CA PHE A 286 17.21 -15.49 10.63
C PHE A 286 18.10 -16.49 11.36
N GLU A 287 18.32 -16.26 12.67
CA GLU A 287 19.01 -17.18 13.56
C GLU A 287 18.27 -17.27 14.89
N PHE A 288 17.96 -18.50 15.33
CA PHE A 288 17.71 -18.77 16.74
C PHE A 288 18.99 -19.34 17.35
N ASN A 289 19.62 -18.57 18.26
CA ASN A 289 20.88 -18.92 18.89
C ASN A 289 20.69 -19.44 20.32
N PRO A 290 20.81 -20.75 20.56
CA PRO A 290 20.54 -21.32 21.88
C PRO A 290 21.54 -20.90 22.97
N ASN A 291 22.68 -20.27 22.64
CA ASN A 291 23.58 -19.69 23.64
C ASN A 291 23.06 -18.37 24.21
N ARG A 292 22.12 -17.73 23.52
CA ARG A 292 21.52 -16.46 23.92
C ARG A 292 20.14 -16.64 24.54
N HIS A 293 19.58 -17.86 24.51
CA HIS A 293 18.23 -18.15 24.92
C HIS A 293 18.14 -18.51 26.42
N ASP A 294 17.02 -18.10 27.05
CA ASP A 294 16.62 -18.46 28.39
C ASP A 294 15.78 -19.75 28.33
N PHE A 295 16.29 -20.83 28.87
CA PHE A 295 15.65 -22.16 28.90
C PHE A 295 14.81 -22.43 30.14
N SER A 296 14.49 -21.41 30.94
CA SER A 296 13.58 -21.58 32.07
C SER A 296 12.14 -21.77 31.60
N ASP A 297 11.30 -22.35 32.46
CA ASP A 297 9.86 -22.38 32.22
C ASP A 297 9.28 -20.97 32.44
N HIS A 298 8.40 -20.53 31.55
CA HIS A 298 7.77 -19.23 31.60
C HIS A 298 6.25 -19.33 31.72
N VAL A 299 5.60 -18.31 32.30
CA VAL A 299 4.14 -18.24 32.40
C VAL A 299 3.63 -17.06 31.60
N LEU A 300 2.99 -17.31 30.46
CA LEU A 300 2.41 -16.30 29.58
C LEU A 300 0.89 -16.40 29.59
N LEU A 301 0.21 -15.33 29.98
CA LEU A 301 -1.27 -15.26 30.05
C LEU A 301 -1.87 -16.46 30.85
N GLY A 302 -1.23 -16.83 31.94
CA GLY A 302 -1.64 -17.96 32.80
C GLY A 302 -1.32 -19.36 32.28
N GLN A 303 -0.66 -19.49 31.12
CA GLN A 303 -0.24 -20.77 30.55
C GLN A 303 1.26 -20.98 30.76
N THR A 304 1.65 -22.16 31.24
CA THR A 304 3.06 -22.53 31.40
C THR A 304 3.64 -22.99 30.07
N ILE A 305 4.68 -22.29 29.62
CA ILE A 305 5.48 -22.62 28.45
C ILE A 305 6.81 -23.18 28.94
N ARG A 306 7.08 -24.45 28.63
CA ARG A 306 8.31 -25.15 29.09
C ARG A 306 9.49 -24.76 28.22
N GLY A 307 10.65 -24.60 28.86
CA GLY A 307 11.92 -24.35 28.19
C GLY A 307 12.28 -25.45 27.20
N GLY A 308 12.42 -25.15 25.90
CA GLY A 308 12.65 -26.12 24.83
C GLY A 308 13.22 -25.54 23.55
N GLY A 309 13.61 -24.25 23.56
CA GLY A 309 14.19 -23.57 22.40
C GLY A 309 13.15 -22.93 21.52
N PHE A 310 13.33 -22.88 20.18
CA PHE A 310 12.44 -22.12 19.30
C PHE A 310 10.96 -22.58 19.34
N ALA A 311 10.68 -23.81 19.70
CA ALA A 311 9.33 -24.31 19.90
C ALA A 311 8.55 -23.54 21.00
N GLU A 312 9.25 -22.93 21.97
CA GLU A 312 8.63 -22.02 22.95
C GLU A 312 8.07 -20.77 22.30
N VAL A 313 8.80 -20.20 21.33
CA VAL A 313 8.38 -19.01 20.59
C VAL A 313 7.14 -19.32 19.77
N GLU A 314 7.11 -20.47 19.09
CA GLU A 314 5.93 -20.92 18.34
C GLU A 314 4.72 -21.13 19.26
N HIS A 315 4.93 -21.74 20.43
CA HIS A 315 3.89 -21.95 21.44
C HIS A 315 3.40 -20.61 22.02
N ALA A 316 4.30 -19.66 22.28
CA ALA A 316 3.90 -18.32 22.74
C ALA A 316 3.03 -17.60 21.70
N VAL A 317 3.36 -17.69 20.41
CA VAL A 317 2.52 -17.16 19.32
C VAL A 317 1.15 -17.85 19.31
N ASP A 318 1.10 -19.17 19.50
CA ASP A 318 -0.18 -19.92 19.62
C ASP A 318 -1.03 -19.40 20.78
N VAL A 319 -0.41 -19.16 21.93
CA VAL A 319 -1.09 -18.62 23.11
C VAL A 319 -1.67 -17.23 22.83
N LEU A 320 -0.92 -16.36 22.16
CA LEU A 320 -1.36 -15.00 21.81
C LEU A 320 -2.52 -15.01 20.79
N VAL A 321 -2.35 -15.75 19.69
CA VAL A 321 -3.31 -15.75 18.58
C VAL A 321 -4.65 -16.38 18.96
N LYS A 322 -4.64 -17.36 19.86
CA LYS A 322 -5.87 -18.02 20.35
C LYS A 322 -6.67 -17.20 21.37
N GLN A 323 -6.13 -16.07 21.86
CA GLN A 323 -6.89 -15.22 22.78
C GLN A 323 -8.13 -14.61 22.10
N PRO A 324 -9.29 -14.56 22.77
CA PRO A 324 -10.46 -13.87 22.25
C PRO A 324 -10.20 -12.39 21.93
N GLN A 325 -9.32 -11.76 22.70
CA GLN A 325 -8.87 -10.38 22.51
C GLN A 325 -8.18 -10.20 21.16
N CYS A 326 -7.32 -11.14 20.75
CA CYS A 326 -6.65 -11.13 19.45
C CYS A 326 -7.68 -11.18 18.31
N ALA A 327 -8.62 -12.13 18.38
CA ALA A 327 -9.68 -12.24 17.38
C ALA A 327 -10.50 -10.95 17.25
N ARG A 328 -10.85 -10.32 18.37
CA ARG A 328 -11.60 -9.06 18.39
C ARG A 328 -10.77 -7.88 17.86
N PHE A 329 -9.51 -7.77 18.26
CA PHE A 329 -8.60 -6.71 17.83
C PHE A 329 -8.37 -6.73 16.32
N ILE A 330 -8.08 -7.91 15.76
CA ILE A 330 -7.89 -8.07 14.32
C ILE A 330 -9.20 -7.82 13.55
N ALA A 331 -10.32 -8.34 14.05
CA ALA A 331 -11.64 -8.06 13.46
C ALA A 331 -11.96 -6.56 13.47
N GLN A 332 -11.68 -5.86 14.57
CA GLN A 332 -11.87 -4.42 14.69
C GLN A 332 -11.02 -3.66 13.66
N LYS A 333 -9.72 -3.97 13.55
CA LYS A 333 -8.81 -3.30 12.58
C LYS A 333 -9.24 -3.53 11.13
N LEU A 334 -9.63 -4.76 10.75
CA LEU A 334 -10.13 -5.06 9.42
C LEU A 334 -11.44 -4.32 9.12
N ALA A 335 -12.38 -4.30 10.07
CA ALA A 335 -13.63 -3.57 9.93
C ALA A 335 -13.42 -2.05 9.88
N THR A 336 -12.46 -1.51 10.64
CA THR A 336 -12.08 -0.09 10.53
C THR A 336 -11.49 0.22 9.16
N TYR A 337 -10.67 -0.65 8.60
CA TYR A 337 -10.07 -0.44 7.28
C TYR A 337 -11.09 -0.52 6.15
N PHE A 338 -12.00 -1.51 6.17
CA PHE A 338 -12.91 -1.76 5.05
C PHE A 338 -14.33 -1.21 5.22
N VAL A 339 -14.82 -0.94 6.42
CA VAL A 339 -16.26 -0.62 6.64
C VAL A 339 -16.46 0.82 7.09
N ALA A 340 -16.00 1.17 8.27
CA ALA A 340 -16.20 2.49 8.86
C ALA A 340 -15.13 2.79 9.92
N ASP A 341 -14.90 4.07 10.23
CA ASP A 341 -13.97 4.48 11.29
C ASP A 341 -14.37 3.89 12.64
N GLU A 342 -15.67 3.83 12.90
CA GLU A 342 -16.29 3.17 14.04
C GLU A 342 -17.22 2.05 13.54
N PRO A 343 -16.67 0.85 13.29
CA PRO A 343 -17.48 -0.25 12.77
C PRO A 343 -18.49 -0.77 13.79
N PRO A 344 -19.69 -1.21 13.36
CA PRO A 344 -20.70 -1.74 14.25
C PRO A 344 -20.18 -2.91 15.08
N PRO A 345 -20.38 -2.90 16.42
CA PRO A 345 -19.91 -3.99 17.29
C PRO A 345 -20.44 -5.37 16.89
N SER A 346 -21.67 -5.47 16.35
CA SER A 346 -22.26 -6.72 15.86
C SER A 346 -21.42 -7.36 14.75
N LEU A 347 -20.89 -6.55 13.83
CA LEU A 347 -20.02 -7.01 12.77
C LEU A 347 -18.68 -7.48 13.32
N VAL A 348 -18.05 -6.68 14.18
CA VAL A 348 -16.77 -7.02 14.81
C VAL A 348 -16.89 -8.35 15.57
N ASP A 349 -17.97 -8.54 16.33
CA ASP A 349 -18.22 -9.78 17.06
C ASP A 349 -18.45 -10.98 16.12
N ALA A 350 -19.14 -10.79 15.00
CA ALA A 350 -19.32 -11.85 13.99
C ALA A 350 -17.99 -12.25 13.35
N MET A 351 -17.16 -11.27 12.98
CA MET A 351 -15.83 -11.49 12.43
C MET A 351 -14.90 -12.17 13.44
N ALA A 352 -14.91 -11.73 14.70
CA ALA A 352 -14.11 -12.33 15.78
C ALA A 352 -14.49 -13.79 16.03
N ARG A 353 -15.80 -14.12 16.03
CA ARG A 353 -16.25 -15.51 16.10
C ARG A 353 -15.77 -16.34 14.90
N THR A 354 -15.76 -15.77 13.72
CA THR A 354 -15.23 -16.46 12.54
C THR A 354 -13.74 -16.69 12.67
N PHE A 355 -12.98 -15.68 13.10
CA PHE A 355 -11.54 -15.81 13.38
C PHE A 355 -11.25 -16.98 14.31
N GLN A 356 -11.95 -17.06 15.45
CA GLN A 356 -11.78 -18.15 16.42
C GLN A 356 -12.15 -19.53 15.85
N ARG A 357 -13.29 -19.64 15.13
CA ARG A 357 -13.74 -20.93 14.58
C ARG A 357 -12.87 -21.45 13.43
N SER A 358 -12.27 -20.54 12.66
CA SER A 358 -11.41 -20.85 11.52
C SER A 358 -9.92 -20.91 11.88
N ASP A 359 -9.58 -20.83 13.18
CA ASP A 359 -8.20 -20.80 13.67
C ASP A 359 -7.35 -19.69 12.98
N GLY A 360 -7.96 -18.49 12.80
CA GLY A 360 -7.27 -17.33 12.25
C GLY A 360 -7.23 -17.26 10.71
N ASP A 361 -8.12 -17.94 9.97
CA ASP A 361 -8.23 -17.81 8.52
C ASP A 361 -8.71 -16.40 8.14
N ILE A 362 -7.80 -15.61 7.55
CA ILE A 362 -8.04 -14.21 7.18
C ILE A 362 -9.09 -14.12 6.07
N ALA A 363 -9.04 -14.99 5.08
CA ALA A 363 -10.02 -14.99 3.97
C ALA A 363 -11.43 -15.30 4.47
N ALA A 364 -11.59 -16.21 5.43
CA ALA A 364 -12.88 -16.51 6.06
C ALA A 364 -13.43 -15.30 6.85
N VAL A 365 -12.57 -14.59 7.58
CA VAL A 365 -12.96 -13.37 8.31
C VAL A 365 -13.38 -12.26 7.36
N LEU A 366 -12.63 -12.03 6.27
CA LEU A 366 -12.96 -11.07 5.23
C LEU A 366 -14.27 -11.42 4.53
N ARG A 367 -14.54 -12.69 4.23
CA ARG A 367 -15.80 -13.15 3.67
C ARG A 367 -16.97 -12.80 4.60
N THR A 368 -16.84 -13.08 5.90
CA THR A 368 -17.87 -12.72 6.90
C THR A 368 -18.17 -11.23 6.86
N MET A 369 -17.16 -10.39 6.68
CA MET A 369 -17.30 -8.94 6.57
C MET A 369 -17.99 -8.54 5.24
N PHE A 370 -17.46 -8.97 4.09
CA PHE A 370 -17.94 -8.55 2.77
C PHE A 370 -19.37 -9.04 2.45
N GLU A 371 -19.82 -10.13 3.08
CA GLU A 371 -21.19 -10.65 2.93
C GLU A 371 -22.17 -10.09 3.99
N SER A 372 -21.71 -9.17 4.86
CA SER A 372 -22.55 -8.59 5.91
C SER A 372 -23.41 -7.42 5.40
N ARG A 373 -24.55 -7.20 6.07
CA ARG A 373 -25.41 -6.03 5.82
C ARG A 373 -24.76 -4.72 6.22
N GLU A 374 -23.94 -4.76 7.25
CA GLU A 374 -23.16 -3.61 7.74
C GLU A 374 -22.16 -3.12 6.70
N PHE A 375 -21.50 -4.05 6.00
CA PHE A 375 -20.63 -3.71 4.88
C PHE A 375 -21.40 -3.06 3.73
N GLU A 376 -22.51 -3.66 3.29
CA GLU A 376 -23.37 -3.08 2.24
C GLU A 376 -23.86 -1.67 2.61
N ALA A 377 -24.28 -1.46 3.84
CA ALA A 377 -24.74 -0.15 4.32
C ALA A 377 -23.62 0.90 4.40
N SER A 378 -22.35 0.50 4.36
CA SER A 378 -21.17 1.37 4.42
C SER A 378 -20.65 1.82 3.06
N LEU A 379 -21.17 1.28 1.96
CA LEU A 379 -20.70 1.59 0.60
C LEU A 379 -20.78 3.10 0.31
N GLY A 380 -19.70 3.66 -0.23
CA GLY A 380 -19.56 5.09 -0.53
C GLY A 380 -19.39 5.99 0.70
N LYS A 381 -19.10 5.42 1.90
CA LYS A 381 -18.97 6.19 3.15
C LYS A 381 -17.59 6.07 3.82
N LYS A 382 -16.71 5.18 3.35
CA LYS A 382 -15.36 5.05 3.88
C LYS A 382 -14.43 5.97 3.12
N TYR A 383 -13.79 6.90 3.82
CA TYR A 383 -12.84 7.83 3.23
C TYR A 383 -11.59 7.09 2.74
N LYS A 384 -11.11 7.45 1.56
CA LYS A 384 -9.86 6.92 1.00
C LYS A 384 -8.68 7.54 1.72
N ASP A 385 -7.80 6.72 2.30
CA ASP A 385 -6.46 7.16 2.67
C ASP A 385 -5.66 7.58 1.43
N PRO A 386 -4.46 8.17 1.58
CA PRO A 386 -3.64 8.58 0.44
C PRO A 386 -3.32 7.44 -0.54
N MET A 387 -3.04 6.22 -0.04
CA MET A 387 -2.74 5.07 -0.89
C MET A 387 -3.94 4.71 -1.77
N HIS A 388 -5.14 4.62 -1.20
CA HIS A 388 -6.36 4.34 -1.96
C HIS A 388 -6.69 5.46 -2.94
N TYR A 389 -6.57 6.71 -2.52
CA TYR A 389 -6.85 7.85 -3.39
C TYR A 389 -5.91 7.88 -4.60
N VAL A 390 -4.60 7.81 -4.38
CA VAL A 390 -3.60 7.92 -5.44
C VAL A 390 -3.68 6.74 -6.41
N VAL A 391 -3.75 5.50 -5.89
CA VAL A 391 -3.81 4.31 -6.73
C VAL A 391 -5.11 4.30 -7.54
N SER A 392 -6.27 4.61 -6.93
CA SER A 392 -7.55 4.64 -7.66
C SER A 392 -7.57 5.73 -8.75
N ALA A 393 -6.94 6.89 -8.50
CA ALA A 393 -6.84 7.95 -9.50
C ALA A 393 -5.98 7.53 -10.70
N VAL A 394 -4.87 6.84 -10.47
CA VAL A 394 -4.00 6.32 -11.53
C VAL A 394 -4.70 5.21 -12.32
N ARG A 395 -5.36 4.26 -11.63
CA ARG A 395 -6.10 3.17 -12.27
C ARG A 395 -7.21 3.68 -13.17
N LEU A 396 -8.04 4.59 -12.67
CA LEU A 396 -9.13 5.19 -13.44
C LEU A 396 -8.62 6.01 -14.63
N ALA A 397 -7.58 6.83 -14.41
CA ALA A 397 -7.11 7.78 -15.42
C ALA A 397 -6.36 7.12 -16.57
N TYR A 398 -5.63 6.06 -16.30
CA TYR A 398 -4.75 5.44 -17.30
C TYR A 398 -5.18 4.03 -17.72
N ASP A 399 -6.20 3.48 -17.09
CA ASP A 399 -6.95 2.28 -17.51
C ASP A 399 -6.05 1.14 -18.02
N GLY A 400 -5.14 0.67 -17.16
CA GLY A 400 -4.20 -0.42 -17.47
C GLY A 400 -3.01 -0.01 -18.35
N LYS A 401 -2.90 1.24 -18.81
CA LYS A 401 -1.72 1.70 -19.57
C LYS A 401 -0.47 1.67 -18.67
N PRO A 402 0.60 0.93 -19.05
CA PRO A 402 1.80 0.82 -18.24
C PRO A 402 2.48 2.18 -18.02
N ILE A 403 2.64 2.59 -16.75
CA ILE A 403 3.44 3.76 -16.38
C ILE A 403 4.93 3.39 -16.39
N ALA A 404 5.79 4.33 -16.77
CA ALA A 404 7.24 4.15 -16.82
C ALA A 404 7.94 4.73 -15.58
N ASN A 405 7.35 5.75 -14.96
CA ASN A 405 7.93 6.50 -13.86
C ASN A 405 6.98 6.50 -12.65
N VAL A 406 7.44 5.93 -11.55
CA VAL A 406 6.65 5.84 -10.30
C VAL A 406 6.98 6.98 -9.33
N HIS A 407 8.03 7.77 -9.57
CA HIS A 407 8.40 8.91 -8.70
C HIS A 407 7.24 9.88 -8.41
N PRO A 408 6.40 10.26 -9.38
CA PRO A 408 5.26 11.13 -9.08
C PRO A 408 4.29 10.50 -8.06
N VAL A 409 4.01 9.19 -8.17
CA VAL A 409 3.13 8.47 -7.24
C VAL A 409 3.74 8.47 -5.83
N VAL A 410 5.04 8.16 -5.72
CA VAL A 410 5.79 8.22 -4.45
C VAL A 410 5.74 9.63 -3.85
N ASN A 411 5.95 10.66 -4.65
CA ASN A 411 5.91 12.05 -4.20
C ASN A 411 4.51 12.48 -3.74
N TRP A 412 3.45 11.99 -4.38
CA TRP A 412 2.06 12.25 -3.95
C TRP A 412 1.75 11.61 -2.60
N LEU A 413 2.19 10.37 -2.37
CA LEU A 413 2.04 9.69 -1.08
C LEU A 413 2.86 10.40 0.01
N ASN A 414 4.13 10.74 -0.27
CA ASN A 414 4.97 11.50 0.64
C ASN A 414 4.35 12.87 0.99
N GLY A 415 3.84 13.57 -0.02
CA GLY A 415 3.20 14.89 0.13
C GLY A 415 1.88 14.84 0.93
N GLN A 416 1.21 13.69 0.95
CA GLN A 416 0.03 13.43 1.77
C GLN A 416 0.36 12.76 3.12
N GLY A 417 1.65 12.51 3.44
CA GLY A 417 2.09 12.00 4.74
C GLY A 417 2.00 10.49 4.91
N GLU A 418 1.85 9.70 3.81
CA GLU A 418 1.76 8.24 3.83
C GLU A 418 2.84 7.55 2.96
N PRO A 419 4.15 7.87 3.15
CA PRO A 419 5.21 7.15 2.45
C PRO A 419 5.29 5.68 2.85
N LEU A 420 5.42 4.76 1.89
CA LEU A 420 5.67 3.35 2.17
C LEU A 420 6.97 3.21 2.97
N PHE A 421 6.96 2.34 3.98
CA PHE A 421 8.08 2.13 4.92
C PHE A 421 8.57 3.39 5.66
N GLY A 422 7.76 4.46 5.65
CA GLY A 422 8.13 5.78 6.21
C GLY A 422 7.52 6.10 7.56
N HIS A 423 6.62 5.27 8.10
CA HIS A 423 6.03 5.49 9.42
C HIS A 423 7.02 5.14 10.51
N LEU A 424 7.24 6.09 11.45
CA LEU A 424 8.31 6.00 12.44
C LEU A 424 8.00 5.00 13.56
N THR A 425 6.76 4.95 14.01
CA THR A 425 6.31 4.16 15.16
C THR A 425 5.66 2.83 14.73
N PRO A 426 5.65 1.79 15.55
CA PRO A 426 5.21 0.45 15.17
C PRO A 426 3.69 0.31 15.00
N ASP A 427 2.88 1.27 15.43
CA ASP A 427 1.42 1.29 15.30
C ASP A 427 0.90 1.45 13.86
N GLY A 428 1.77 1.96 12.94
CA GLY A 428 1.42 2.22 11.55
C GLY A 428 0.57 3.47 11.35
N TYR A 429 0.20 3.75 10.09
CA TYR A 429 -0.64 4.88 9.73
C TYR A 429 -2.08 4.71 10.22
N ALA A 430 -2.70 5.80 10.60
CA ALA A 430 -4.11 5.81 10.99
C ALA A 430 -5.03 5.42 9.82
N MET A 431 -6.09 4.69 10.11
CA MET A 431 -7.07 4.21 9.13
C MET A 431 -8.39 5.00 9.15
N THR A 432 -8.43 6.12 9.84
CA THR A 432 -9.64 6.95 10.02
C THR A 432 -9.61 8.22 9.17
N GLU A 433 -10.79 8.69 8.77
CA GLU A 433 -10.96 9.91 7.97
C GLU A 433 -10.30 11.14 8.61
N SER A 434 -10.42 11.26 9.94
CA SER A 434 -9.88 12.40 10.68
C SER A 434 -8.39 12.64 10.47
N ALA A 435 -7.61 11.58 10.17
CA ALA A 435 -6.19 11.69 9.87
C ALA A 435 -5.90 12.24 8.46
N TRP A 436 -6.85 12.10 7.52
CA TRP A 436 -6.62 12.32 6.09
C TRP A 436 -7.53 13.38 5.44
N ALA A 437 -8.50 13.95 6.16
CA ALA A 437 -9.48 14.90 5.64
C ALA A 437 -9.17 16.36 5.98
N SER A 438 -7.94 16.72 6.36
CA SER A 438 -7.57 18.10 6.63
C SER A 438 -7.57 18.95 5.36
N SER A 439 -7.72 20.28 5.50
CA SER A 439 -7.68 21.23 4.37
C SER A 439 -6.38 21.13 3.56
N GLY A 440 -5.24 20.88 4.21
CA GLY A 440 -3.96 20.64 3.56
C GLY A 440 -3.97 19.38 2.70
N GLN A 441 -4.56 18.30 3.20
CA GLN A 441 -4.73 17.05 2.47
C GLN A 441 -5.65 17.22 1.24
N MET A 442 -6.77 17.94 1.41
CA MET A 442 -7.68 18.24 0.30
C MET A 442 -7.00 19.06 -0.79
N SER A 443 -6.19 20.07 -0.42
CA SER A 443 -5.41 20.85 -1.38
C SER A 443 -4.44 19.96 -2.16
N ARG A 444 -3.75 19.02 -1.51
CA ARG A 444 -2.86 18.06 -2.17
C ARG A 444 -3.61 17.15 -3.13
N ARG A 445 -4.79 16.65 -2.76
CA ARG A 445 -5.64 15.85 -3.67
C ARG A 445 -6.05 16.64 -4.91
N PHE A 446 -6.40 17.91 -4.74
CA PHE A 446 -6.71 18.78 -5.87
C PHE A 446 -5.50 19.01 -6.79
N GLU A 447 -4.29 19.21 -6.24
CA GLU A 447 -3.05 19.30 -7.02
C GLU A 447 -2.78 18.01 -7.82
N ILE A 448 -2.98 16.84 -7.22
CA ILE A 448 -2.84 15.54 -7.87
C ILE A 448 -3.87 15.39 -9.00
N ALA A 449 -5.14 15.70 -8.72
CA ALA A 449 -6.22 15.66 -9.70
C ALA A 449 -5.91 16.53 -10.92
N ARG A 450 -5.38 17.74 -10.70
CA ARG A 450 -4.93 18.64 -11.78
C ARG A 450 -3.72 18.11 -12.53
N ALA A 451 -2.72 17.55 -11.85
CA ALA A 451 -1.54 16.99 -12.50
C ALA A 451 -1.91 15.83 -13.43
N ILE A 452 -2.78 14.93 -12.98
CA ILE A 452 -3.31 13.83 -13.79
C ILE A 452 -4.19 14.40 -14.91
N GLY A 453 -5.16 15.24 -14.58
CA GLY A 453 -6.13 15.80 -15.52
C GLY A 453 -5.49 16.56 -16.69
N ASN A 454 -4.40 17.28 -16.43
CA ASN A 454 -3.67 18.05 -17.43
C ASN A 454 -2.63 17.22 -18.21
N GLY A 455 -2.42 15.95 -17.88
CA GLY A 455 -1.37 15.12 -18.46
C GLY A 455 0.06 15.47 -18.03
N ASN A 456 0.21 16.29 -16.99
CA ASN A 456 1.51 16.77 -16.48
C ASN A 456 2.05 15.92 -15.32
N ALA A 457 1.46 14.76 -15.09
CA ALA A 457 1.83 13.86 -13.98
C ALA A 457 3.25 13.27 -14.10
N GLY A 458 3.84 13.24 -15.29
CA GLY A 458 5.18 12.72 -15.53
C GLY A 458 5.31 11.19 -15.43
N LEU A 459 4.20 10.46 -15.33
CA LEU A 459 4.17 9.00 -15.16
C LEU A 459 4.74 8.20 -16.35
N PHE A 460 4.82 8.82 -17.53
CA PHE A 460 5.35 8.21 -18.74
C PHE A 460 6.74 8.75 -19.13
N ASN A 461 7.31 9.63 -18.31
CA ASN A 461 8.68 10.11 -18.51
C ASN A 461 9.67 8.98 -18.23
N ASN A 462 10.85 9.08 -18.84
CA ASN A 462 11.92 8.13 -18.55
C ASN A 462 12.47 8.40 -17.13
N GLU A 463 12.42 7.39 -16.29
CA GLU A 463 12.87 7.48 -14.88
C GLU A 463 14.40 7.54 -14.76
N ASP A 464 15.11 6.90 -15.69
CA ASP A 464 16.58 6.78 -15.67
C ASP A 464 17.31 7.97 -16.32
N GLY A 465 16.61 9.08 -16.62
CA GLY A 465 17.18 10.30 -17.17
C GLY A 465 17.47 10.26 -18.67
N GLY A 466 16.98 9.25 -19.38
CA GLY A 466 16.98 9.23 -20.86
C GLY A 466 15.99 10.22 -21.46
N PRO A 467 15.96 10.37 -22.80
CA PRO A 467 15.01 11.26 -23.45
C PRO A 467 13.58 10.83 -23.17
N ASN A 468 12.77 11.78 -22.71
CA ASN A 468 11.35 11.51 -22.47
C ASN A 468 10.64 11.19 -23.80
N PRO A 469 9.67 10.26 -23.78
CA PRO A 469 8.81 10.04 -24.94
C PRO A 469 8.04 11.32 -25.27
N PRO A 470 7.59 11.49 -26.53
CA PRO A 470 6.74 12.61 -26.90
C PRO A 470 5.52 12.68 -25.97
N ILE A 471 5.15 13.89 -25.55
CA ILE A 471 3.98 14.10 -24.69
C ILE A 471 2.74 13.57 -25.45
N THR A 472 2.13 12.52 -24.93
CA THR A 472 0.98 11.86 -25.57
C THR A 472 -0.35 12.55 -25.27
N GLY A 473 -0.32 13.78 -24.75
CA GLY A 473 -1.51 14.53 -24.34
C GLY A 473 -1.93 14.19 -22.90
N PHE A 474 -3.17 14.53 -22.56
CA PHE A 474 -3.76 14.26 -21.26
C PHE A 474 -4.69 13.04 -21.32
N PRO A 475 -4.92 12.33 -20.20
CA PRO A 475 -5.88 11.21 -20.17
C PRO A 475 -7.30 11.73 -20.40
N ARG A 476 -8.11 10.97 -21.10
CA ARG A 476 -9.56 11.25 -21.22
C ARG A 476 -10.30 10.35 -20.25
N LEU A 477 -10.88 10.92 -19.19
CA LEU A 477 -11.62 10.15 -18.21
C LEU A 477 -13.09 9.97 -18.58
N SER A 478 -13.66 10.81 -19.45
CA SER A 478 -15.02 10.64 -19.98
C SER A 478 -15.07 9.50 -21.02
N THR A 479 -14.75 8.29 -20.57
CA THR A 479 -14.70 7.06 -21.36
C THR A 479 -15.88 6.15 -21.03
N ARG A 480 -15.96 5.01 -21.72
CA ARG A 480 -16.91 3.96 -21.39
C ARG A 480 -16.82 3.55 -19.91
N LEU A 481 -15.61 3.40 -19.37
CA LEU A 481 -15.39 3.08 -17.95
C LEU A 481 -16.05 4.09 -17.00
N TYR A 482 -15.98 5.39 -17.31
CA TYR A 482 -16.67 6.43 -16.53
C TYR A 482 -18.19 6.23 -16.54
N PHE A 483 -18.81 6.12 -17.73
CA PHE A 483 -20.26 5.98 -17.84
C PHE A 483 -20.81 4.69 -17.23
N GLU A 484 -20.03 3.62 -17.30
CA GLU A 484 -20.45 2.30 -16.81
C GLU A 484 -20.12 2.05 -15.33
N GLY A 485 -19.04 2.65 -14.80
CA GLY A 485 -18.54 2.32 -13.48
C GLY A 485 -18.55 3.47 -12.48
N VAL A 486 -18.40 4.74 -12.93
CA VAL A 486 -18.23 5.88 -12.04
C VAL A 486 -19.49 6.74 -11.96
N GLU A 487 -20.06 7.12 -13.10
CA GLU A 487 -21.26 7.97 -13.14
C GLU A 487 -22.41 7.47 -12.27
N PRO A 488 -22.66 6.13 -12.17
CA PRO A 488 -23.78 5.60 -11.38
C PRO A 488 -23.80 6.01 -9.90
N TYR A 489 -22.65 6.34 -9.32
CA TYR A 489 -22.60 6.72 -7.90
C TYR A 489 -22.34 8.21 -7.67
N LEU A 490 -22.18 9.02 -8.71
CA LEU A 490 -21.99 10.48 -8.56
C LEU A 490 -23.30 11.18 -8.18
N SER A 491 -23.17 12.20 -7.34
CA SER A 491 -24.31 13.06 -6.98
C SER A 491 -24.71 13.98 -8.12
N LYS A 492 -25.94 14.47 -8.08
CA LYS A 492 -26.42 15.48 -9.02
C LYS A 492 -25.57 16.76 -9.01
N ALA A 493 -25.02 17.12 -7.84
CA ALA A 493 -24.16 18.29 -7.69
C ALA A 493 -22.83 18.10 -8.44
N THR A 494 -22.19 16.94 -8.29
CA THR A 494 -20.96 16.60 -9.01
C THR A 494 -21.20 16.51 -10.52
N LEU A 495 -22.28 15.87 -10.96
CA LEU A 495 -22.65 15.81 -12.38
C LEU A 495 -22.87 17.22 -12.96
N ALA A 496 -23.55 18.11 -12.22
CA ALA A 496 -23.72 19.51 -12.64
C ALA A 496 -22.38 20.26 -12.73
N ALA A 497 -21.47 20.05 -11.76
CA ALA A 497 -20.12 20.64 -11.80
C ALA A 497 -19.32 20.15 -13.01
N LEU A 498 -19.38 18.87 -13.34
CA LEU A 498 -18.72 18.30 -14.51
C LEU A 498 -19.22 18.93 -15.84
N THR A 499 -20.51 19.27 -15.94
CA THR A 499 -21.06 19.95 -17.12
C THR A 499 -20.61 21.40 -17.27
N GLN A 500 -20.10 22.02 -16.20
CA GLN A 500 -19.60 23.41 -16.20
C GLN A 500 -18.11 23.49 -16.54
N ALA A 501 -17.41 22.38 -16.64
CA ALA A 501 -15.99 22.36 -16.96
C ALA A 501 -15.73 23.00 -18.33
N ALA A 502 -14.82 23.97 -18.38
CA ALA A 502 -14.47 24.72 -19.58
C ALA A 502 -13.54 23.92 -20.53
N SER A 503 -12.96 22.82 -20.07
CA SER A 503 -12.07 21.97 -20.87
C SER A 503 -12.13 20.52 -20.39
N PRO A 504 -11.73 19.55 -21.23
CA PRO A 504 -11.60 18.16 -20.81
C PRO A 504 -10.61 17.96 -19.66
N GLN A 505 -9.58 18.76 -19.55
CA GLN A 505 -8.61 18.73 -18.45
C GLN A 505 -9.24 19.17 -17.14
N GLU A 506 -10.02 20.23 -17.17
CA GLU A 506 -10.77 20.70 -16.00
C GLU A 506 -11.84 19.69 -15.57
N TRP A 507 -12.52 19.08 -16.53
CA TRP A 507 -13.48 18.00 -16.29
C TRP A 507 -12.82 16.83 -15.56
N ASN A 508 -11.65 16.37 -16.02
CA ASN A 508 -10.86 15.34 -15.37
C ASN A 508 -10.50 15.73 -13.92
N ALA A 509 -10.03 16.97 -13.72
CA ALA A 509 -9.67 17.47 -12.41
C ALA A 509 -10.87 17.52 -11.46
N PHE A 510 -12.04 17.97 -11.95
CA PHE A 510 -13.27 18.01 -11.16
C PHE A 510 -13.73 16.60 -10.76
N LEU A 511 -13.65 15.63 -11.66
CA LEU A 511 -14.00 14.24 -11.33
C LEU A 511 -13.11 13.69 -10.23
N LEU A 512 -11.78 13.75 -10.41
CA LEU A 512 -10.82 13.20 -9.46
C LEU A 512 -10.78 13.95 -8.12
N ALA A 513 -11.21 15.21 -8.08
CA ALA A 513 -11.31 16.01 -6.87
C ALA A 513 -12.74 16.02 -6.27
N SER A 514 -13.67 15.27 -6.86
CA SER A 514 -15.06 15.24 -6.38
C SER A 514 -15.15 14.59 -4.99
N PRO A 515 -16.16 14.98 -4.19
CA PRO A 515 -16.40 14.35 -2.91
C PRO A 515 -16.54 12.83 -3.03
N GLU A 516 -17.33 12.35 -3.99
CA GLU A 516 -17.58 10.92 -4.17
C GLU A 516 -16.30 10.15 -4.52
N PHE A 517 -15.38 10.75 -5.28
CA PHE A 517 -14.10 10.11 -5.58
C PHE A 517 -13.20 10.00 -4.35
N SER A 518 -13.41 10.83 -3.32
CA SER A 518 -12.67 10.76 -2.05
C SER A 518 -13.17 9.66 -1.11
N TYR A 519 -14.30 9.00 -1.43
CA TYR A 519 -14.86 7.89 -0.66
C TYR A 519 -14.89 6.61 -1.50
N ARG A 520 -15.08 5.50 -0.80
CA ARG A 520 -15.20 4.16 -1.39
C ARG A 520 -16.28 3.34 -0.69
#